data_7a15a406095e13c858f5cab6029f878f
#
_entry.id   7a15a406095e13c858f5cab6029f878f
#
_cell.length_a   1.000
_cell.length_b   1.000
_cell.length_c   1.000
_cell.angle_alpha   90.00
_cell.angle_beta   90.00
_cell.angle_gamma   90.00
#
_symmetry.space_group_name_H-M   'P 1'
#
loop_
_entity.id
_entity.type
_entity.pdbx_description
1 polymer ?
#
loop_
_entity_poly.entity_id
_entity_poly.type
_entity_poly.pdbx_seq_one_letter_code
_entity_poly.pdbx_strand_id
1 'polypeptide(L)'
;MNATQVLAMESPKYPGRLVRALIGRAPKQLHCRGNLELLLSQTVGFSGSRQASPKGLEVASSYAAQFAREGWTVASGYANGIDLASHRAALAAGGSTIVVLPHAT
;
A
#
# COMPACT_ATOMS: atom_id res chain seq x y z
N MET A 1 -14.37 4.29 13.13
CA MET A 1 -14.13 3.87 11.74
C MET A 1 -14.22 5.07 10.83
N ASN A 2 -13.26 5.20 9.94
CA ASN A 2 -13.20 6.38 9.06
C ASN A 2 -14.14 6.23 7.88
N ALA A 3 -14.82 7.33 7.54
CA ALA A 3 -15.62 7.39 6.32
C ALA A 3 -14.70 7.42 5.09
N THR A 4 -15.25 7.03 3.94
CA THR A 4 -14.53 7.14 2.68
C THR A 4 -14.38 8.61 2.32
N GLN A 5 -13.18 9.01 1.96
CA GLN A 5 -12.88 10.35 1.49
C GLN A 5 -12.44 10.28 0.04
N VAL A 6 -12.76 11.32 -0.71
CA VAL A 6 -12.37 11.41 -2.12
C VAL A 6 -11.28 12.48 -2.23
N LEU A 7 -10.12 12.09 -2.76
CA LEU A 7 -9.03 13.01 -3.03
C LEU A 7 -9.01 13.35 -4.52
N ALA A 8 -9.22 14.62 -4.85
CA ALA A 8 -9.02 15.09 -6.20
C ALA A 8 -7.52 15.23 -6.48
N MET A 9 -7.14 15.11 -7.73
CA MET A 9 -5.72 15.19 -8.14
C MET A 9 -5.07 16.52 -7.76
N GLU A 10 -5.87 17.57 -7.62
CA GLU A 10 -5.40 18.90 -7.24
C GLU A 10 -5.16 19.05 -5.74
N SER A 11 -5.64 18.10 -4.93
CA SER A 11 -5.48 18.17 -3.48
C SER A 11 -4.00 18.06 -3.10
N PRO A 12 -3.53 18.83 -2.11
CA PRO A 12 -2.16 18.68 -1.62
C PRO A 12 -1.90 17.32 -0.96
N LYS A 13 -2.96 16.59 -0.60
CA LYS A 13 -2.85 15.24 -0.02
C LYS A 13 -2.73 14.14 -1.08
N TYR A 14 -2.99 14.48 -2.34
CA TYR A 14 -2.84 13.51 -3.43
C TYR A 14 -1.35 13.24 -3.65
N PRO A 15 -0.93 11.97 -3.74
CA PRO A 15 0.50 11.68 -3.90
C PRO A 15 1.02 12.14 -5.27
N GLY A 16 1.87 13.14 -5.26
CA GLY A 16 2.44 13.70 -6.48
C GLY A 16 3.22 12.69 -7.31
N ARG A 17 3.75 11.65 -6.66
CA ARG A 17 4.47 10.59 -7.38
C ARG A 17 3.56 9.83 -8.35
N LEU A 18 2.25 9.74 -8.11
CA LEU A 18 1.34 9.12 -9.06
C LEU A 18 1.22 9.95 -10.33
N VAL A 19 1.16 11.26 -10.19
CA VAL A 19 1.09 12.16 -11.33
C VAL A 19 2.36 12.02 -12.18
N ARG A 20 3.53 12.00 -11.51
CA ARG A 20 4.81 11.89 -12.19
C ARG A 20 5.02 10.53 -12.87
N ALA A 21 4.60 9.47 -12.19
CA ALA A 21 4.81 8.10 -12.68
C ALA A 21 3.85 7.74 -13.83
N LEU A 22 2.62 8.24 -13.78
CA LEU A 22 1.56 7.83 -14.71
C LEU A 22 1.30 8.83 -15.82
N ILE A 23 2.07 9.84 -15.95
CA ILE A 23 2.03 10.92 -16.94
C ILE A 23 0.72 11.00 -17.73
N GLY A 24 -0.19 11.87 -17.32
CA GLY A 24 -1.50 12.05 -17.97
C GLY A 24 -2.49 10.92 -17.74
N ARG A 25 -2.11 9.87 -17.03
CA ARG A 25 -2.96 8.69 -16.79
C ARG A 25 -3.26 8.47 -15.31
N ALA A 26 -2.80 9.36 -14.43
CA ALA A 26 -3.10 9.27 -13.02
C ALA A 26 -4.61 9.40 -12.78
N PRO A 27 -5.19 8.63 -11.85
CA PRO A 27 -6.61 8.78 -11.53
C PRO A 27 -6.92 10.21 -11.10
N LYS A 28 -8.01 10.77 -11.61
CA LYS A 28 -8.42 12.12 -11.24
C LYS A 28 -8.90 12.20 -9.80
N GLN A 29 -9.33 11.08 -9.25
CA GLN A 29 -9.81 10.98 -7.88
C GLN A 29 -9.36 9.65 -7.28
N LEU A 30 -9.06 9.67 -5.99
CA LEU A 30 -8.81 8.48 -5.19
C LEU A 30 -9.85 8.40 -4.10
N HIS A 31 -10.45 7.23 -3.95
CA HIS A 31 -11.38 6.95 -2.85
C HIS A 31 -10.59 6.31 -1.71
N CYS A 32 -10.51 6.98 -0.58
CA CYS A 32 -9.59 6.61 0.49
C CYS A 32 -10.30 6.42 1.82
N ARG A 33 -9.81 5.49 2.63
CA ARG A 33 -10.20 5.31 4.03
C ARG A 33 -8.97 5.22 4.88
N GLY A 34 -9.01 5.83 6.05
CA GLY A 34 -7.95 5.72 7.03
C GLY A 34 -7.10 6.97 7.09
N ASN A 35 -5.85 6.78 7.45
CA ASN A 35 -4.91 7.88 7.62
C ASN A 35 -4.32 8.28 6.27
N LEU A 36 -4.83 9.39 5.71
CA LEU A 36 -4.39 9.87 4.40
C LEU A 36 -2.94 10.34 4.36
N GLU A 37 -2.37 10.68 5.51
CA GLU A 37 -0.97 11.10 5.57
C GLU A 37 -0.02 10.00 5.10
N LEU A 38 -0.42 8.73 5.21
CA LEU A 38 0.40 7.63 4.73
C LEU A 38 0.64 7.68 3.23
N LEU A 39 -0.24 8.32 2.47
CA LEU A 39 -0.06 8.46 1.02
C LEU A 39 1.18 9.28 0.65
N LEU A 40 1.62 10.13 1.57
CA LEU A 40 2.80 10.98 1.37
C LEU A 40 4.04 10.44 2.09
N SER A 41 3.91 9.31 2.77
CA SER A 41 5.01 8.69 3.50
C SER A 41 5.97 7.97 2.55
N GLN A 42 7.15 7.65 3.08
CA GLN A 42 8.09 6.79 2.37
C GLN A 42 7.50 5.39 2.28
N THR A 43 7.26 4.92 1.08
CA THR A 43 6.48 3.72 0.83
C THR A 43 7.25 2.73 -0.04
N VAL A 44 7.12 1.45 0.30
CA VAL A 44 7.65 0.35 -0.51
C VAL A 44 6.48 -0.52 -0.96
N GLY A 45 6.43 -0.86 -2.25
CA GLY A 45 5.39 -1.71 -2.81
C GLY A 45 5.80 -3.17 -2.82
N PHE A 46 4.85 -4.04 -2.50
CA PHE A 46 5.02 -5.49 -2.61
C PHE A 46 4.00 -6.03 -3.61
N SER A 47 4.45 -6.91 -4.48
CA SER A 47 3.56 -7.55 -5.45
C SER A 47 4.10 -8.94 -5.75
N GLY A 48 3.20 -9.90 -5.96
CA GLY A 48 3.64 -11.24 -6.24
C GLY A 48 2.48 -12.21 -6.44
N SER A 49 2.82 -13.48 -6.49
CA SER A 49 1.89 -14.55 -6.80
C SER A 49 0.83 -14.72 -5.72
N ARG A 50 -0.40 -15.01 -6.13
CA ARG A 50 -1.47 -15.44 -5.24
C ARG A 50 -1.23 -16.85 -4.71
N GLN A 51 -0.44 -17.63 -5.41
CA GLN A 51 -0.10 -19.00 -5.07
C GLN A 51 1.40 -19.12 -4.80
N ALA A 52 1.92 -18.20 -4.02
CA ALA A 52 3.33 -18.19 -3.68
C ALA A 52 3.70 -19.43 -2.86
N SER A 53 4.91 -19.93 -3.07
CA SER A 53 5.45 -21.02 -2.27
C SER A 53 5.63 -20.59 -0.81
N PRO A 54 5.71 -21.55 0.14
CA PRO A 54 6.01 -21.19 1.54
C PRO A 54 7.29 -20.37 1.67
N LYS A 55 8.30 -20.66 0.86
CA LYS A 55 9.55 -19.88 0.86
C LYS A 55 9.32 -18.46 0.37
N GLY A 56 8.53 -18.30 -0.69
CA GLY A 56 8.19 -16.98 -1.20
C GLY A 56 7.45 -16.13 -0.18
N LEU A 57 6.50 -16.73 0.53
CA LEU A 57 5.75 -16.04 1.59
C LEU A 57 6.68 -15.63 2.74
N GLU A 58 7.60 -16.52 3.13
CA GLU A 58 8.57 -16.24 4.18
C GLU A 58 9.46 -15.06 3.80
N VAL A 59 9.98 -15.05 2.57
CA VAL A 59 10.85 -13.98 2.09
C VAL A 59 10.10 -12.64 2.06
N ALA A 60 8.88 -12.63 1.50
CA ALA A 60 8.07 -11.41 1.46
C ALA A 60 7.77 -10.89 2.86
N SER A 61 7.38 -11.77 3.77
CA SER A 61 7.08 -11.39 5.16
C SER A 61 8.30 -10.81 5.85
N SER A 62 9.46 -11.42 5.63
CA SER A 62 10.72 -10.97 6.24
C SER A 62 11.09 -9.56 5.78
N TYR A 63 11.02 -9.31 4.46
CA TYR A 63 11.31 -7.98 3.92
C TYR A 63 10.29 -6.95 4.34
N ALA A 64 9.00 -7.29 4.32
CA ALA A 64 7.96 -6.34 4.74
C ALA A 64 8.13 -5.94 6.20
N ALA A 65 8.42 -6.90 7.08
CA ALA A 65 8.68 -6.61 8.49
C ALA A 65 9.90 -5.72 8.65
N GLN A 66 10.97 -5.98 7.90
CA GLN A 66 12.18 -5.18 7.99
C GLN A 66 11.94 -3.74 7.54
N PHE A 67 11.30 -3.55 6.39
CA PHE A 67 10.97 -2.19 5.93
C PHE A 67 10.08 -1.46 6.93
N ALA A 68 9.09 -2.17 7.49
CA ALA A 68 8.20 -1.56 8.48
C ALA A 68 8.97 -1.10 9.72
N ARG A 69 9.93 -1.91 10.19
CA ARG A 69 10.77 -1.53 11.33
C ARG A 69 11.64 -0.32 11.03
N GLU A 70 12.00 -0.12 9.78
CA GLU A 70 12.81 1.02 9.34
C GLU A 70 11.95 2.25 9.02
N GLY A 71 10.66 2.20 9.31
CA GLY A 71 9.78 3.35 9.16
C GLY A 71 9.12 3.49 7.79
N TRP A 72 9.28 2.51 6.91
CA TRP A 72 8.62 2.53 5.61
C TRP A 72 7.18 2.07 5.75
N THR A 73 6.28 2.69 4.98
CA THR A 73 4.92 2.20 4.82
C THR A 73 4.92 1.12 3.74
N VAL A 74 4.30 -0.02 4.05
CA VAL A 74 4.18 -1.11 3.08
C VAL A 74 2.88 -0.94 2.30
N ALA A 75 2.97 -0.93 0.97
CA ALA A 75 1.79 -0.83 0.10
C ALA A 75 1.68 -2.08 -0.76
N SER A 76 0.47 -2.59 -0.89
CA SER A 76 0.19 -3.76 -1.72
C SER A 76 -1.30 -3.85 -1.99
N GLY A 77 -1.69 -4.74 -2.91
CA GLY A 77 -3.08 -5.07 -3.11
C GLY A 77 -3.64 -5.86 -1.93
N TYR A 78 -4.73 -6.56 -2.18
CA TYR A 78 -5.37 -7.37 -1.13
C TYR A 78 -5.57 -8.81 -1.60
N ALA A 79 -4.74 -9.27 -2.52
CA ALA A 79 -4.80 -10.63 -3.01
C ALA A 79 -4.21 -11.61 -2.00
N ASN A 80 -4.61 -12.87 -2.08
CA ASN A 80 -3.98 -13.93 -1.30
C ASN A 80 -2.51 -14.03 -1.68
N GLY A 81 -1.71 -14.67 -0.84
CA GLY A 81 -0.29 -14.86 -1.10
C GLY A 81 0.55 -13.67 -0.67
N ILE A 82 1.38 -13.17 -1.57
CA ILE A 82 2.39 -12.14 -1.24
C ILE A 82 1.75 -10.86 -0.69
N ASP A 83 0.65 -10.40 -1.28
CA ASP A 83 0.01 -9.16 -0.83
C ASP A 83 -0.39 -9.24 0.64
N LEU A 84 -1.18 -10.25 1.02
CA LEU A 84 -1.64 -10.39 2.40
C LEU A 84 -0.49 -10.67 3.36
N ALA A 85 0.47 -11.49 2.95
CA ALA A 85 1.63 -11.79 3.80
C ALA A 85 2.42 -10.52 4.13
N SER A 86 2.58 -9.63 3.15
CA SER A 86 3.29 -8.38 3.33
C SER A 86 2.58 -7.46 4.33
N HIS A 87 1.26 -7.31 4.19
CA HIS A 87 0.48 -6.49 5.12
C HIS A 87 0.54 -7.04 6.55
N ARG A 88 0.34 -8.34 6.71
CA ARG A 88 0.35 -8.97 8.02
C ARG A 88 1.71 -8.83 8.71
N ALA A 89 2.78 -9.04 7.96
CA ALA A 89 4.13 -8.93 8.52
C ALA A 89 4.45 -7.49 8.94
N ALA A 90 4.07 -6.51 8.12
CA ALA A 90 4.30 -5.10 8.44
C ALA A 90 3.53 -4.69 9.69
N LEU A 91 2.27 -5.08 9.80
CA LEU A 91 1.45 -4.76 10.98
C LEU A 91 1.97 -5.45 12.23
N ALA A 92 2.37 -6.72 12.13
CA ALA A 92 2.93 -7.45 13.24
C ALA A 92 4.25 -6.83 13.73
N ALA A 93 4.98 -6.17 12.85
CA ALA A 93 6.22 -5.46 13.20
C ALA A 93 5.96 -4.05 13.74
N GLY A 94 4.71 -3.65 13.90
CA GLY A 94 4.34 -2.33 14.42
C GLY A 94 4.34 -1.23 13.38
N GLY A 95 4.38 -1.58 12.11
CA GLY A 95 4.40 -0.61 11.02
C GLY A 95 3.02 -0.26 10.48
N SER A 96 3.04 0.47 9.37
CA SER A 96 1.84 0.93 8.68
C SER A 96 1.74 0.34 7.29
N THR A 97 0.51 0.15 6.81
CA THR A 97 0.30 -0.38 5.47
C THR A 97 -0.76 0.42 4.71
N ILE A 98 -0.65 0.37 3.39
CA ILE A 98 -1.66 0.91 2.47
C ILE A 98 -2.16 -0.26 1.62
N VAL A 99 -3.46 -0.50 1.67
CA VAL A 99 -4.11 -1.50 0.82
C VAL A 99 -4.67 -0.79 -0.41
N VAL A 100 -4.26 -1.24 -1.59
CA VAL A 100 -4.74 -0.68 -2.85
C VAL A 100 -5.73 -1.65 -3.47
N LEU A 101 -6.98 -1.23 -3.59
CA LEU A 101 -8.04 -2.04 -4.16
C LEU A 101 -8.31 -1.60 -5.60
N PRO A 102 -8.63 -2.54 -6.49
CA PRO A 102 -8.87 -2.21 -7.90
C PRO A 102 -10.17 -1.42 -8.12
N HIS A 103 -11.08 -1.46 -7.14
CA HIS A 103 -12.35 -0.76 -7.23
C HIS A 103 -12.89 -0.50 -5.83
N ALA A 104 -13.82 0.44 -5.71
CA ALA A 104 -14.45 0.74 -4.43
C ALA A 104 -15.29 -0.44 -3.93
N THR A 105 -15.32 -0.63 -2.64
CA THR A 105 -16.12 -1.67 -2.01
C THR A 105 -17.20 -1.06 -1.12
#